data_a8a1ac8a4365258b92cbe8c6bbdd2986
#
_entry.id   a8a1ac8a4365258b92cbe8c6bbdd2986
#
_cell.length_a   1.000
_cell.length_b   1.000
_cell.length_c   1.000
_cell.angle_alpha   90.00
_cell.angle_beta   90.00
_cell.angle_gamma   90.00
#
_symmetry.space_group_name_H-M   'P 1'
#
loop_
_entity.id
_entity.type
_entity.pdbx_description
1 polymer ?
#
loop_
_entity_poly.entity_id
_entity_poly.type
_entity_poly.pdbx_seq_one_letter_code
_entity_poly.pdbx_strand_id
1 'polypeptide(L)'
;MTLADRRAALQKGGSGSSRIQAEDIVIGKDVLELISSAMYVDPMTIYREYVQNAADGIEAAREAGLLAEDERGRVEIRVDAATRSIVIRDNGAGIPAGQFESRLTAIGGSQKRGTKARGFRGVGRLAGLGYAQELIFRSRTAGQKTVSELRWDCRQLRTALRSTAFTGGVADLIAEITSSALIDGTDFPARFFEVELRGIVRQRNDALMSVSAVEEYLSQVAPLPFHPDFGFGDEIRQAIGADALCELDIRINDGEPLCRPYRDVMSAEGQPNLTLHAIETIEIPGVDGGVAGVAWVAHHDYEGAVPNVLHAKGLRMRVGNIQIGGHALLEDLFSEQRFNSWAIGELHVFDRRVVPNGRRDDFELNVHLSNLINHMAPASRDIAKRCRTSSVRRKWLRDFEMHGSVAAEKLEILSQGSLPGRQKDGILAEVRQTVERMERIAGVPELERLAANELNPKISAIRSQLSGLSEAGDEGSPLAHLAPPRREMFEEMFGLIYECSGSRIAAKSLVDRIIQKVR
;
A
#
# COMPACT_ATOMS: atom_id res chain seq x y z
N MET A 1 -41.56 -2.01 42.60
CA MET A 1 -42.21 -3.19 41.99
C MET A 1 -41.12 -4.21 41.69
N THR A 2 -41.13 -5.37 42.32
CA THR A 2 -40.05 -6.36 42.18
C THR A 2 -40.20 -7.15 40.88
N LEU A 3 -39.10 -7.82 40.45
CA LEU A 3 -39.12 -8.70 39.25
C LEU A 3 -40.18 -9.83 39.38
N ALA A 4 -40.54 -10.23 40.62
CA ALA A 4 -41.59 -11.19 40.88
C ALA A 4 -42.99 -10.62 40.60
N ASP A 5 -43.23 -9.35 40.90
CA ASP A 5 -44.53 -8.66 40.64
C ASP A 5 -44.75 -8.50 39.12
N ARG A 6 -43.69 -8.28 38.35
CA ARG A 6 -43.76 -8.21 36.87
C ARG A 6 -44.04 -9.58 36.24
N ARG A 7 -43.46 -10.67 36.76
CA ARG A 7 -43.76 -12.04 36.27
C ARG A 7 -45.22 -12.47 36.57
N ALA A 8 -45.76 -12.07 37.70
CA ALA A 8 -47.15 -12.36 38.03
C ALA A 8 -48.17 -11.59 37.17
N ALA A 9 -47.84 -10.38 36.74
CA ALA A 9 -48.63 -9.59 35.81
C ALA A 9 -48.63 -10.17 34.36
N LEU A 10 -47.55 -10.80 33.95
CA LEU A 10 -47.43 -11.43 32.63
C LEU A 10 -48.18 -12.79 32.52
N GLN A 11 -48.54 -13.42 33.65
CA GLN A 11 -49.30 -14.68 33.68
C GLN A 11 -50.83 -14.50 33.70
N LYS A 12 -51.35 -13.27 33.88
CA LYS A 12 -52.77 -12.97 33.72
C LYS A 12 -53.07 -12.42 32.33
N GLY A 13 -53.42 -13.33 31.44
CA GLY A 13 -53.69 -13.20 30.05
C GLY A 13 -54.37 -11.90 29.59
N GLY A 14 -53.64 -11.11 28.89
CA GLY A 14 -54.10 -10.04 28.05
C GLY A 14 -53.03 -9.79 26.96
N SER A 15 -53.36 -9.97 25.69
CA SER A 15 -52.52 -9.76 24.52
C SER A 15 -52.21 -8.28 24.28
N GLY A 16 -51.50 -7.64 25.21
CA GLY A 16 -51.00 -6.28 25.07
C GLY A 16 -49.48 -6.32 25.09
N SER A 17 -48.81 -6.31 23.92
CA SER A 17 -47.38 -6.03 23.87
C SER A 17 -47.14 -4.60 24.37
N SER A 18 -46.68 -4.45 25.62
CA SER A 18 -46.24 -3.13 26.11
C SER A 18 -44.91 -2.80 25.44
N ARG A 19 -44.82 -1.65 24.76
CA ARG A 19 -43.52 -1.15 24.29
C ARG A 19 -42.63 -0.88 25.50
N ILE A 20 -41.40 -1.37 25.43
CA ILE A 20 -40.35 -1.08 26.41
C ILE A 20 -40.14 0.44 26.38
N GLN A 21 -40.18 1.11 27.53
CA GLN A 21 -39.91 2.54 27.62
C GLN A 21 -38.39 2.78 27.48
N ALA A 22 -37.99 3.88 26.86
CA ALA A 22 -36.55 4.22 26.66
C ALA A 22 -35.79 4.29 27.99
N GLU A 23 -36.45 4.66 29.07
CA GLU A 23 -35.92 4.73 30.44
C GLU A 23 -35.60 3.35 31.06
N ASP A 24 -36.22 2.29 30.54
CA ASP A 24 -35.94 0.92 30.96
C ASP A 24 -34.72 0.30 30.25
N ILE A 25 -34.15 0.97 29.24
CA ILE A 25 -33.02 0.49 28.47
C ILE A 25 -31.71 0.97 29.12
N VAL A 26 -30.94 0.06 29.65
CA VAL A 26 -29.61 0.35 30.23
C VAL A 26 -28.52 0.05 29.20
N ILE A 27 -27.74 1.07 28.82
CA ILE A 27 -26.53 0.92 28.01
C ILE A 27 -25.33 0.93 28.98
N GLY A 28 -24.68 -0.23 29.12
CA GLY A 28 -23.54 -0.39 30.00
C GLY A 28 -22.28 0.34 29.49
N LYS A 29 -21.35 0.65 30.42
CA LYS A 29 -20.07 1.34 30.15
C LYS A 29 -19.19 0.61 29.14
N ASP A 30 -19.32 -0.72 29.01
CA ASP A 30 -18.49 -1.56 28.16
C ASP A 30 -18.63 -1.23 26.65
N VAL A 31 -19.70 -0.53 26.27
CA VAL A 31 -19.83 0.04 24.91
C VAL A 31 -18.69 1.02 24.60
N LEU A 32 -18.22 1.80 25.57
CA LEU A 32 -17.06 2.69 25.40
C LEU A 32 -15.75 1.90 25.24
N GLU A 33 -15.62 0.75 25.89
CA GLU A 33 -14.46 -0.13 25.70
C GLU A 33 -14.40 -0.66 24.27
N LEU A 34 -15.52 -1.12 23.71
CA LEU A 34 -15.62 -1.56 22.32
C LEU A 34 -15.23 -0.47 21.33
N ILE A 35 -15.64 0.78 21.59
CA ILE A 35 -15.35 1.94 20.72
C ILE A 35 -13.90 2.39 20.87
N SER A 36 -13.34 2.38 22.09
CA SER A 36 -12.02 2.95 22.37
C SER A 36 -10.87 2.00 22.10
N SER A 37 -11.05 0.68 22.25
CA SER A 37 -9.98 -0.31 22.15
C SER A 37 -10.16 -1.36 21.07
N ALA A 38 -11.40 -1.83 20.84
CA ALA A 38 -11.64 -2.96 19.93
C ALA A 38 -11.83 -2.57 18.46
N MET A 39 -12.28 -1.33 18.18
CA MET A 39 -12.52 -0.89 16.80
C MET A 39 -11.26 -0.55 16.02
N TYR A 40 -10.19 -0.10 16.67
CA TYR A 40 -9.00 0.38 15.99
C TYR A 40 -7.79 -0.50 16.32
N VAL A 41 -7.52 -1.48 15.45
CA VAL A 41 -6.38 -2.39 15.60
C VAL A 41 -5.08 -1.71 15.18
N ASP A 42 -5.13 -0.88 14.12
CA ASP A 42 -4.01 -0.09 13.66
C ASP A 42 -4.08 1.33 14.27
N PRO A 43 -3.10 1.72 15.10
CA PRO A 43 -3.05 3.05 15.70
C PRO A 43 -3.07 4.19 14.69
N MET A 44 -2.46 4.02 13.51
CA MET A 44 -2.40 5.04 12.46
C MET A 44 -3.79 5.45 11.95
N THR A 45 -4.80 4.61 12.18
CA THR A 45 -6.21 4.92 11.87
C THR A 45 -6.70 6.22 12.52
N ILE A 46 -6.12 6.65 13.64
CA ILE A 46 -6.45 7.93 14.29
C ILE A 46 -6.25 9.09 13.32
N TYR A 47 -5.12 9.14 12.64
CA TYR A 47 -4.82 10.20 11.67
C TYR A 47 -5.85 10.20 10.53
N ARG A 48 -6.20 9.03 9.99
CA ARG A 48 -7.23 8.91 8.95
C ARG A 48 -8.59 9.44 9.41
N GLU A 49 -9.04 9.06 10.61
CA GLU A 49 -10.33 9.48 11.14
C GLU A 49 -10.39 11.00 11.36
N TYR A 50 -9.34 11.61 11.88
CA TYR A 50 -9.33 13.05 12.10
C TYR A 50 -9.15 13.85 10.80
N VAL A 51 -8.31 13.40 9.88
CA VAL A 51 -8.20 14.00 8.54
C VAL A 51 -9.53 13.90 7.78
N GLN A 52 -10.24 12.80 7.92
CA GLN A 52 -11.58 12.68 7.33
C GLN A 52 -12.60 13.64 7.94
N ASN A 53 -12.58 13.81 9.27
CA ASN A 53 -13.44 14.79 9.92
C ASN A 53 -13.08 16.21 9.48
N ALA A 54 -11.79 16.51 9.31
CA ALA A 54 -11.31 17.76 8.75
C ALA A 54 -11.81 17.97 7.32
N ALA A 55 -11.73 16.96 6.45
CA ALA A 55 -12.26 17.03 5.08
C ALA A 55 -13.77 17.34 5.06
N ASP A 56 -14.56 16.68 5.91
CA ASP A 56 -16.00 16.95 6.04
C ASP A 56 -16.26 18.39 6.55
N GLY A 57 -15.46 18.89 7.49
CA GLY A 57 -15.55 20.26 8.01
C GLY A 57 -15.18 21.32 6.97
N ILE A 58 -14.18 21.04 6.14
CA ILE A 58 -13.74 21.90 5.04
C ILE A 58 -14.79 21.93 3.92
N GLU A 59 -15.37 20.77 3.58
CA GLU A 59 -16.46 20.71 2.60
C GLU A 59 -17.69 21.51 3.06
N ALA A 60 -18.07 21.38 4.33
CA ALA A 60 -19.13 22.20 4.92
C ALA A 60 -18.80 23.71 4.89
N ALA A 61 -17.53 24.10 5.03
CA ALA A 61 -17.11 25.49 4.90
C ALA A 61 -17.22 26.00 3.46
N ARG A 62 -16.92 25.18 2.47
CA ARG A 62 -17.12 25.51 1.04
C ARG A 62 -18.60 25.66 0.70
N GLU A 63 -19.43 24.71 1.11
CA GLU A 63 -20.89 24.76 0.90
C GLU A 63 -21.52 26.00 1.57
N ALA A 64 -20.95 26.46 2.69
CA ALA A 64 -21.38 27.67 3.38
C ALA A 64 -20.79 28.98 2.83
N GLY A 65 -19.93 28.92 1.78
CA GLY A 65 -19.25 30.08 1.21
C GLY A 65 -18.22 30.72 2.15
N LEU A 66 -17.71 29.97 3.12
CA LEU A 66 -16.71 30.44 4.09
C LEU A 66 -15.26 30.26 3.60
N LEU A 67 -15.05 29.46 2.56
CA LEU A 67 -13.79 29.29 1.83
C LEU A 67 -13.97 29.84 0.42
N ALA A 68 -13.03 30.63 -0.07
CA ALA A 68 -13.00 31.08 -1.46
C ALA A 68 -12.83 29.88 -2.40
N GLU A 69 -13.27 30.01 -3.67
CA GLU A 69 -13.20 28.92 -4.65
C GLU A 69 -11.74 28.45 -4.91
N ASP A 70 -10.79 29.39 -4.87
CA ASP A 70 -9.35 29.16 -5.05
C ASP A 70 -8.63 28.80 -3.74
N GLU A 71 -9.29 28.93 -2.59
CA GLU A 71 -8.70 28.60 -1.28
C GLU A 71 -8.72 27.08 -1.06
N ARG A 72 -7.54 26.49 -0.93
CA ARG A 72 -7.44 25.07 -0.58
C ARG A 72 -7.81 24.83 0.88
N GLY A 73 -8.56 23.76 1.11
CA GLY A 73 -8.75 23.25 2.45
C GLY A 73 -7.41 22.84 3.05
N ARG A 74 -7.11 23.29 4.27
CA ARG A 74 -5.83 23.06 4.96
C ARG A 74 -6.03 22.23 6.21
N VAL A 75 -5.10 21.27 6.41
CA VAL A 75 -4.98 20.49 7.64
C VAL A 75 -3.54 20.56 8.13
N GLU A 76 -3.35 21.12 9.31
CA GLU A 76 -2.05 21.21 9.99
C GLU A 76 -1.95 20.11 11.04
N ILE A 77 -0.92 19.29 10.96
CA ILE A 77 -0.64 18.22 11.92
C ILE A 77 0.65 18.53 12.62
N ARG A 78 0.64 18.56 13.95
CA ARG A 78 1.84 18.71 14.76
C ARG A 78 2.06 17.46 15.60
N VAL A 79 3.23 16.87 15.46
CA VAL A 79 3.68 15.71 16.23
C VAL A 79 4.88 16.13 17.06
N ASP A 80 4.69 16.20 18.38
CA ASP A 80 5.75 16.53 19.32
C ASP A 80 6.13 15.31 20.15
N ALA A 81 7.28 14.75 19.83
CA ALA A 81 7.81 13.57 20.51
C ALA A 81 8.24 13.86 21.95
N ALA A 82 8.64 15.12 22.29
CA ALA A 82 9.10 15.49 23.62
C ALA A 82 7.96 15.53 24.63
N THR A 83 6.83 16.15 24.25
CA THR A 83 5.61 16.22 25.08
C THR A 83 4.67 15.04 24.83
N ARG A 84 4.98 14.20 23.83
CA ARG A 84 4.14 13.10 23.36
C ARG A 84 2.73 13.59 23.05
N SER A 85 2.63 14.62 22.25
CA SER A 85 1.37 15.21 21.82
C SER A 85 1.20 15.21 20.30
N ILE A 86 -0.06 15.12 19.86
CA ILE A 86 -0.46 15.24 18.47
C ILE A 86 -1.55 16.28 18.42
N VAL A 87 -1.41 17.27 17.52
CA VAL A 87 -2.44 18.26 17.24
C VAL A 87 -2.81 18.20 15.79
N ILE A 88 -4.10 18.11 15.47
CA ILE A 88 -4.64 18.12 14.11
C ILE A 88 -5.65 19.24 14.03
N ARG A 89 -5.38 20.26 13.20
CA ARG A 89 -6.21 21.45 13.03
C ARG A 89 -6.60 21.62 11.56
N ASP A 90 -7.86 21.93 11.31
CA ASP A 90 -8.37 22.27 9.99
C ASP A 90 -8.90 23.72 9.93
N ASN A 91 -9.00 24.26 8.72
CA ASN A 91 -9.60 25.55 8.42
C ASN A 91 -11.07 25.43 7.98
N GLY A 92 -11.77 24.36 8.40
CA GLY A 92 -13.17 24.08 8.09
C GLY A 92 -14.16 25.02 8.78
N ALA A 93 -15.44 24.69 8.72
CA ALA A 93 -16.51 25.52 9.26
C ALA A 93 -16.49 25.67 10.79
N GLY A 94 -15.80 24.76 11.49
CA GLY A 94 -15.91 24.63 12.94
C GLY A 94 -17.25 24.04 13.38
N ILE A 95 -17.46 23.96 14.71
CA ILE A 95 -18.73 23.53 15.33
C ILE A 95 -19.26 24.69 16.15
N PRO A 96 -20.52 25.13 15.93
CA PRO A 96 -21.14 26.20 16.73
C PRO A 96 -21.16 25.84 18.22
N ALA A 97 -20.91 26.82 19.10
CA ALA A 97 -20.84 26.62 20.54
C ALA A 97 -22.09 25.89 21.12
N GLY A 98 -23.29 26.25 20.68
CA GLY A 98 -24.53 25.61 21.13
C GLY A 98 -24.72 24.14 20.71
N GLN A 99 -23.87 23.62 19.80
CA GLN A 99 -23.89 22.22 19.33
C GLN A 99 -22.61 21.46 19.70
N PHE A 100 -21.63 22.16 20.27
CA PHE A 100 -20.27 21.62 20.42
C PHE A 100 -20.24 20.41 21.35
N GLU A 101 -20.76 20.57 22.58
CA GLU A 101 -20.78 19.47 23.56
C GLU A 101 -21.64 18.30 23.07
N SER A 102 -22.87 18.56 22.63
CA SER A 102 -23.78 17.49 22.20
C SER A 102 -23.26 16.72 21.00
N ARG A 103 -22.55 17.38 20.07
CA ARG A 103 -21.92 16.68 18.93
C ARG A 103 -20.74 15.85 19.36
N LEU A 104 -19.91 16.31 20.31
CA LEU A 104 -18.66 15.65 20.65
C LEU A 104 -18.81 14.57 21.72
N THR A 105 -19.89 14.59 22.53
CA THR A 105 -20.20 13.56 23.51
C THR A 105 -21.16 12.47 22.97
N ALA A 106 -21.85 12.72 21.85
CA ALA A 106 -22.77 11.74 21.28
C ALA A 106 -22.04 10.46 20.82
N ILE A 107 -22.51 9.29 21.20
CA ILE A 107 -21.99 7.99 20.78
C ILE A 107 -22.95 7.37 19.79
N GLY A 108 -22.47 7.05 18.57
CA GLY A 108 -23.30 6.46 17.53
C GLY A 108 -24.36 7.40 16.93
N GLY A 109 -24.52 8.61 17.47
CA GLY A 109 -25.45 9.64 17.02
C GLY A 109 -24.84 10.50 15.94
N SER A 110 -24.79 10.05 14.68
CA SER A 110 -24.32 10.89 13.58
C SER A 110 -25.46 11.57 12.87
N GLN A 111 -25.44 12.91 12.82
CA GLN A 111 -26.33 13.70 11.95
C GLN A 111 -25.96 13.59 10.46
N LYS A 112 -24.85 12.92 10.15
CA LYS A 112 -24.31 12.78 8.80
C LYS A 112 -24.96 11.63 7.99
N ARG A 113 -25.77 10.77 8.61
CA ARG A 113 -26.44 9.66 7.93
C ARG A 113 -27.39 10.19 6.84
N GLY A 114 -27.17 9.78 5.59
CA GLY A 114 -27.93 10.28 4.43
C GLY A 114 -27.41 11.59 3.82
N THR A 115 -26.34 12.18 4.36
CA THR A 115 -25.66 13.35 3.79
C THR A 115 -24.47 12.96 2.91
N LYS A 116 -23.80 13.94 2.31
CA LYS A 116 -22.56 13.75 1.53
C LYS A 116 -21.33 13.45 2.42
N ALA A 117 -21.43 13.63 3.74
CA ALA A 117 -20.31 13.50 4.65
C ALA A 117 -19.80 12.05 4.73
N ARG A 118 -18.46 11.91 4.80
CA ARG A 118 -17.72 10.64 4.78
C ARG A 118 -17.91 9.81 6.05
N GLY A 119 -18.15 10.45 7.20
CA GLY A 119 -18.25 9.83 8.51
C GLY A 119 -19.68 9.75 9.04
N PHE A 120 -20.39 8.64 8.84
CA PHE A 120 -21.81 8.53 9.24
C PHE A 120 -22.09 7.76 10.54
N ARG A 121 -21.12 7.05 11.12
CA ARG A 121 -21.33 6.23 12.34
C ARG A 121 -21.18 7.01 13.64
N GLY A 122 -20.54 8.17 13.60
CA GLY A 122 -20.42 9.06 14.77
C GLY A 122 -19.51 8.56 15.89
N VAL A 123 -18.56 7.64 15.60
CA VAL A 123 -17.61 7.10 16.57
C VAL A 123 -16.15 7.44 16.25
N GLY A 124 -15.81 7.78 14.99
CA GLY A 124 -14.43 8.04 14.55
C GLY A 124 -13.75 9.18 15.30
N ARG A 125 -14.50 10.21 15.75
CA ARG A 125 -13.96 11.30 16.58
C ARG A 125 -13.39 10.82 17.93
N LEU A 126 -13.84 9.68 18.43
CA LEU A 126 -13.40 9.10 19.70
C LEU A 126 -12.21 8.14 19.52
N ALA A 127 -11.66 8.00 18.32
CA ALA A 127 -10.56 7.10 18.02
C ALA A 127 -9.32 7.33 18.92
N GLY A 128 -9.09 8.56 19.36
CA GLY A 128 -7.98 8.93 20.24
C GLY A 128 -8.08 8.43 21.69
N LEU A 129 -9.30 8.05 22.17
CA LEU A 129 -9.51 7.68 23.57
C LEU A 129 -8.63 6.52 24.04
N GLY A 130 -8.35 5.55 23.15
CA GLY A 130 -7.53 4.39 23.48
C GLY A 130 -6.02 4.68 23.53
N TYR A 131 -5.57 5.79 22.95
CA TYR A 131 -4.16 6.03 22.68
C TYR A 131 -3.54 7.22 23.39
N ALA A 132 -4.35 8.12 23.97
CA ALA A 132 -3.88 9.30 24.68
C ALA A 132 -4.23 9.22 26.18
N GLN A 133 -3.62 10.10 26.98
CA GLN A 133 -4.03 10.32 28.36
C GLN A 133 -5.15 11.35 28.45
N GLU A 134 -5.14 12.33 27.56
CA GLU A 134 -6.19 13.33 27.41
C GLU A 134 -6.50 13.51 25.93
N LEU A 135 -7.80 13.69 25.59
CA LEU A 135 -8.28 14.02 24.26
C LEU A 135 -9.04 15.34 24.35
N ILE A 136 -8.56 16.36 23.64
CA ILE A 136 -9.09 17.71 23.71
C ILE A 136 -9.57 18.12 22.34
N PHE A 137 -10.79 18.64 22.29
CA PHE A 137 -11.37 19.24 21.10
C PHE A 137 -11.51 20.75 21.31
N ARG A 138 -11.13 21.53 20.29
CA ARG A 138 -11.37 22.97 20.24
C ARG A 138 -12.03 23.36 18.95
N SER A 139 -12.92 24.33 19.01
CA SER A 139 -13.58 24.83 17.83
C SER A 139 -14.01 26.28 17.96
N ARG A 140 -13.96 26.96 16.82
CA ARG A 140 -14.45 28.31 16.65
C ARG A 140 -15.12 28.43 15.29
N THR A 141 -16.31 28.99 15.23
CA THR A 141 -16.98 29.34 13.97
C THR A 141 -16.78 30.82 13.65
N ALA A 142 -16.92 31.17 12.37
CA ALA A 142 -16.80 32.56 11.93
C ALA A 142 -17.71 33.49 12.75
N GLY A 143 -17.18 34.64 13.20
CA GLY A 143 -17.88 35.65 14.00
C GLY A 143 -17.90 35.39 15.50
N GLN A 144 -17.51 34.24 16.00
CA GLN A 144 -17.38 34.00 17.45
C GLN A 144 -16.07 34.61 18.00
N LYS A 145 -16.10 35.14 19.21
CA LYS A 145 -14.94 35.70 19.91
C LYS A 145 -14.22 34.64 20.75
N THR A 146 -14.96 33.69 21.30
CA THR A 146 -14.45 32.62 22.16
C THR A 146 -14.31 31.33 21.41
N VAL A 147 -13.42 30.47 21.91
CA VAL A 147 -13.22 29.09 21.45
C VAL A 147 -13.92 28.15 22.44
N SER A 148 -14.70 27.23 21.93
CA SER A 148 -15.27 26.12 22.73
C SER A 148 -14.18 25.03 22.89
N GLU A 149 -13.93 24.62 24.13
CA GLU A 149 -13.03 23.49 24.46
C GLU A 149 -13.82 22.39 25.16
N LEU A 150 -13.60 21.13 24.77
CA LEU A 150 -14.08 19.94 25.44
C LEU A 150 -12.91 19.00 25.66
N ARG A 151 -12.71 18.56 26.90
CA ARG A 151 -11.62 17.68 27.32
C ARG A 151 -12.20 16.36 27.83
N TRP A 152 -11.58 15.24 27.39
CA TRP A 152 -11.84 13.90 27.88
C TRP A 152 -10.64 13.41 28.69
N ASP A 153 -10.83 12.98 29.95
CA ASP A 153 -9.80 12.29 30.73
C ASP A 153 -9.78 10.79 30.38
N CYS A 154 -8.88 10.43 29.45
CA CYS A 154 -8.75 9.04 29.00
C CYS A 154 -8.09 8.12 30.05
N ARG A 155 -7.42 8.68 31.09
CA ARG A 155 -6.90 7.89 32.22
C ARG A 155 -8.02 7.45 33.11
N GLN A 156 -8.90 8.41 33.47
CA GLN A 156 -10.08 8.13 34.29
C GLN A 156 -11.02 7.15 33.55
N LEU A 157 -11.23 7.33 32.25
CA LEU A 157 -11.97 6.36 31.42
C LEU A 157 -11.43 4.93 31.58
N ARG A 158 -10.11 4.72 31.36
CA ARG A 158 -9.51 3.38 31.49
C ARG A 158 -9.64 2.81 32.89
N THR A 159 -9.55 3.63 33.92
CA THR A 159 -9.75 3.22 35.32
C THR A 159 -11.20 2.79 35.57
N ALA A 160 -12.17 3.58 35.11
CA ALA A 160 -13.60 3.30 35.27
C ALA A 160 -14.03 2.03 34.51
N LEU A 161 -13.50 1.82 33.29
CA LEU A 161 -13.79 0.60 32.52
C LEU A 161 -13.32 -0.67 33.22
N ARG A 162 -12.16 -0.64 33.87
CA ARG A 162 -11.60 -1.77 34.62
C ARG A 162 -12.21 -1.98 36.01
N SER A 163 -12.86 -0.95 36.55
CA SER A 163 -13.43 -0.98 37.89
C SER A 163 -14.78 -1.70 37.91
N THR A 164 -14.95 -2.64 38.82
CA THR A 164 -16.25 -3.27 39.13
C THR A 164 -17.13 -2.39 40.01
N ALA A 165 -16.54 -1.35 40.61
CA ALA A 165 -17.26 -0.45 41.52
C ALA A 165 -18.10 0.60 40.78
N PHE A 166 -17.81 0.89 39.51
CA PHE A 166 -18.62 1.84 38.70
C PHE A 166 -19.90 1.14 38.22
N THR A 167 -21.04 1.58 38.74
CA THR A 167 -22.38 1.02 38.45
C THR A 167 -23.23 1.91 37.55
N GLY A 168 -22.75 3.09 37.18
CA GLY A 168 -23.44 4.03 36.30
C GLY A 168 -23.52 3.59 34.84
N GLY A 169 -24.40 4.22 34.07
CA GLY A 169 -24.51 4.03 32.63
C GLY A 169 -23.43 4.75 31.85
N VAL A 170 -23.44 4.59 30.52
CA VAL A 170 -22.51 5.28 29.59
C VAL A 170 -22.58 6.80 29.75
N ALA A 171 -23.79 7.38 29.91
CA ALA A 171 -23.99 8.82 30.06
C ALA A 171 -23.34 9.36 31.35
N ASP A 172 -23.49 8.63 32.47
CA ASP A 172 -22.89 9.00 33.76
C ASP A 172 -21.36 8.99 33.65
N LEU A 173 -20.81 7.96 33.02
CA LEU A 173 -19.36 7.86 32.82
C LEU A 173 -18.84 9.01 31.96
N ILE A 174 -19.52 9.35 30.84
CA ILE A 174 -19.11 10.48 30.00
C ILE A 174 -19.13 11.78 30.77
N ALA A 175 -20.19 12.03 31.56
CA ALA A 175 -20.28 13.25 32.38
C ALA A 175 -19.14 13.33 33.42
N GLU A 176 -18.71 12.20 33.99
CA GLU A 176 -17.62 12.17 34.96
C GLU A 176 -16.24 12.43 34.36
N ILE A 177 -15.99 11.95 33.11
CA ILE A 177 -14.66 12.02 32.48
C ILE A 177 -14.52 13.18 31.50
N THR A 178 -15.56 13.99 31.29
CA THR A 178 -15.51 15.14 30.37
C THR A 178 -15.64 16.47 31.12
N SER A 179 -14.98 17.49 30.58
CA SER A 179 -15.14 18.86 31.03
C SER A 179 -15.18 19.82 29.84
N SER A 180 -16.01 20.86 29.90
CA SER A 180 -16.11 21.88 28.85
C SER A 180 -15.78 23.26 29.37
N ALA A 181 -15.24 24.12 28.50
CA ALA A 181 -14.91 25.51 28.80
C ALA A 181 -15.06 26.38 27.55
N LEU A 182 -15.30 27.69 27.81
CA LEU A 182 -15.12 28.73 26.80
C LEU A 182 -13.81 29.46 27.12
N ILE A 183 -12.88 29.44 26.17
CA ILE A 183 -11.56 30.09 26.34
C ILE A 183 -11.44 31.30 25.41
N ASP A 184 -10.51 32.22 25.72
CA ASP A 184 -10.26 33.38 24.88
C ASP A 184 -9.77 32.95 23.49
N GLY A 185 -10.32 33.57 22.45
CA GLY A 185 -10.02 33.26 21.06
C GLY A 185 -8.90 34.10 20.43
N THR A 186 -8.21 34.96 21.20
CA THR A 186 -7.25 35.95 20.67
C THR A 186 -6.10 35.24 19.93
N ASP A 187 -5.60 34.14 20.45
CA ASP A 187 -4.46 33.39 19.88
C ASP A 187 -4.89 32.29 18.89
N PHE A 188 -6.17 32.21 18.56
CA PHE A 188 -6.70 31.19 17.68
C PHE A 188 -7.19 31.75 16.35
N PRO A 189 -7.16 30.95 15.25
CA PRO A 189 -7.76 31.36 13.98
C PRO A 189 -9.21 31.77 14.12
N ALA A 190 -9.70 32.64 13.23
CA ALA A 190 -11.07 33.12 13.25
C ALA A 190 -12.12 31.99 13.07
N ARG A 191 -11.69 30.87 12.50
CA ARG A 191 -12.51 29.71 12.19
C ARG A 191 -11.61 28.47 12.12
N PHE A 192 -11.93 27.41 12.87
CA PHE A 192 -11.18 26.14 12.85
C PHE A 192 -11.90 25.05 13.65
N PHE A 193 -11.49 23.81 13.41
CA PHE A 193 -11.67 22.70 14.35
C PHE A 193 -10.30 22.07 14.63
N GLU A 194 -10.09 21.69 15.88
CA GLU A 194 -8.82 21.13 16.35
C GLU A 194 -9.04 19.94 17.26
N VAL A 195 -8.23 18.93 17.08
CA VAL A 195 -8.12 17.79 18.00
C VAL A 195 -6.70 17.74 18.53
N GLU A 196 -6.55 17.71 19.84
CA GLU A 196 -5.28 17.54 20.51
C GLU A 196 -5.29 16.25 21.35
N LEU A 197 -4.30 15.40 21.14
CA LEU A 197 -4.05 14.20 21.94
C LEU A 197 -2.81 14.45 22.80
N ARG A 198 -2.94 14.39 24.12
CA ARG A 198 -1.83 14.58 25.06
C ARG A 198 -1.45 13.28 25.74
N GLY A 199 -0.15 13.12 25.97
CA GLY A 199 0.40 11.96 26.65
C GLY A 199 0.12 10.67 25.88
N ILE A 200 0.51 10.62 24.60
CA ILE A 200 0.37 9.45 23.75
C ILE A 200 1.02 8.24 24.43
N VAL A 201 0.25 7.17 24.58
CA VAL A 201 0.70 5.92 25.19
C VAL A 201 1.73 5.26 24.29
N ARG A 202 2.89 4.91 24.87
CA ARG A 202 3.97 4.26 24.12
C ARG A 202 3.54 2.87 23.67
N GLN A 203 3.71 2.60 22.39
CA GLN A 203 3.50 1.29 21.77
C GLN A 203 4.82 0.75 21.21
N ARG A 204 4.86 -0.54 20.83
CA ARG A 204 6.09 -1.21 20.38
C ARG A 204 6.91 -0.40 19.36
N ASN A 205 6.26 0.10 18.31
CA ASN A 205 6.93 0.80 17.19
C ASN A 205 6.86 2.32 17.30
N ASP A 206 6.16 2.84 18.30
CA ASP A 206 5.88 4.27 18.54
C ASP A 206 5.50 5.05 17.26
N ALA A 207 4.85 4.36 16.31
CA ALA A 207 4.55 4.86 14.97
C ALA A 207 3.74 6.16 14.99
N LEU A 208 2.85 6.33 15.97
CA LEU A 208 2.05 7.57 16.14
C LEU A 208 2.92 8.81 16.35
N MET A 209 4.14 8.64 16.87
CA MET A 209 5.07 9.73 17.17
C MET A 209 6.18 9.86 16.12
N SER A 210 6.20 9.02 15.09
CA SER A 210 7.14 9.06 13.98
C SER A 210 6.59 9.90 12.84
N VAL A 211 7.15 11.06 12.59
CA VAL A 211 6.74 11.96 11.50
C VAL A 211 6.78 11.23 10.16
N SER A 212 7.87 10.52 9.86
CA SER A 212 8.00 9.76 8.59
C SER A 212 6.92 8.69 8.44
N ALA A 213 6.61 7.94 9.50
CA ALA A 213 5.54 6.93 9.45
C ALA A 213 4.15 7.56 9.22
N VAL A 214 3.91 8.75 9.79
CA VAL A 214 2.66 9.49 9.58
C VAL A 214 2.58 10.03 8.15
N GLU A 215 3.66 10.58 7.60
CA GLU A 215 3.75 11.02 6.20
C GLU A 215 3.49 9.86 5.23
N GLU A 216 4.17 8.73 5.42
CA GLU A 216 3.98 7.51 4.63
C GLU A 216 2.54 6.99 4.67
N TYR A 217 1.94 6.98 5.85
CA TYR A 217 0.56 6.54 6.01
C TYR A 217 -0.43 7.50 5.34
N LEU A 218 -0.31 8.81 5.61
CA LEU A 218 -1.23 9.81 5.07
C LEU A 218 -1.08 9.99 3.56
N SER A 219 0.14 9.84 3.00
CA SER A 219 0.35 9.87 1.55
C SER A 219 -0.50 8.85 0.80
N GLN A 220 -0.80 7.74 1.45
CA GLN A 220 -1.62 6.66 0.90
C GLN A 220 -3.12 6.87 1.13
N VAL A 221 -3.52 7.24 2.36
CA VAL A 221 -4.92 7.19 2.78
C VAL A 221 -5.67 8.51 2.66
N ALA A 222 -4.98 9.65 2.77
CA ALA A 222 -5.60 10.97 2.83
C ALA A 222 -6.03 11.49 1.44
N PRO A 223 -6.94 12.49 1.37
CA PRO A 223 -7.39 13.11 0.13
C PRO A 223 -6.36 14.15 -0.35
N LEU A 224 -5.21 13.68 -0.79
CA LEU A 224 -4.07 14.49 -1.21
C LEU A 224 -4.08 14.74 -2.72
N PRO A 225 -3.44 15.82 -3.18
CA PRO A 225 -3.15 16.03 -4.59
C PRO A 225 -2.16 14.97 -5.11
N PHE A 226 -2.17 14.76 -6.41
CA PHE A 226 -1.11 14.02 -7.07
C PHE A 226 0.20 14.81 -7.01
N HIS A 227 1.31 14.08 -6.97
CA HIS A 227 2.64 14.72 -6.98
C HIS A 227 2.89 15.45 -8.31
N PRO A 228 3.59 16.59 -8.34
CA PRO A 228 3.92 17.30 -9.58
C PRO A 228 4.64 16.44 -10.65
N ASP A 229 5.47 15.49 -10.20
CA ASP A 229 6.19 14.55 -11.09
C ASP A 229 5.31 13.37 -11.57
N PHE A 230 3.99 13.45 -11.38
CA PHE A 230 3.04 12.48 -11.91
C PHE A 230 2.23 13.12 -13.03
N GLY A 231 2.73 12.98 -14.26
CA GLY A 231 2.19 13.63 -15.46
C GLY A 231 0.77 13.21 -15.83
N PHE A 232 0.30 12.04 -15.32
CA PHE A 232 -1.05 11.54 -15.55
C PHE A 232 -2.11 12.12 -14.59
N GLY A 233 -1.68 12.93 -13.62
CA GLY A 233 -2.57 13.44 -12.56
C GLY A 233 -3.77 14.24 -13.09
N ASP A 234 -3.58 15.06 -14.12
CA ASP A 234 -4.66 15.90 -14.69
C ASP A 234 -5.68 15.07 -15.47
N GLU A 235 -5.24 14.06 -16.20
CA GLU A 235 -6.12 13.12 -16.90
C GLU A 235 -7.02 12.38 -15.91
N ILE A 236 -6.45 11.92 -14.80
CA ILE A 236 -7.21 11.26 -13.73
C ILE A 236 -8.19 12.23 -13.07
N ARG A 237 -7.78 13.48 -12.78
CA ARG A 237 -8.68 14.52 -12.24
C ARG A 237 -9.86 14.79 -13.17
N GLN A 238 -9.61 14.83 -14.48
CA GLN A 238 -10.67 15.02 -15.47
C GLN A 238 -11.66 13.84 -15.48
N ALA A 239 -11.16 12.61 -15.42
CA ALA A 239 -12.00 11.41 -15.42
C ALA A 239 -12.85 11.26 -14.15
N ILE A 240 -12.30 11.59 -12.97
CA ILE A 240 -12.99 11.48 -11.68
C ILE A 240 -13.91 12.67 -11.41
N GLY A 241 -13.53 13.87 -11.88
CA GLY A 241 -14.13 15.15 -11.51
C GLY A 241 -13.44 15.79 -10.31
N ALA A 242 -13.03 17.03 -10.45
CA ALA A 242 -12.25 17.76 -9.43
C ALA A 242 -12.97 17.86 -8.09
N ASP A 243 -14.29 18.08 -8.11
CA ASP A 243 -15.13 18.19 -6.91
C ASP A 243 -15.18 16.88 -6.10
N ALA A 244 -15.13 15.73 -6.79
CA ALA A 244 -15.14 14.42 -6.14
C ALA A 244 -13.81 14.10 -5.44
N LEU A 245 -12.71 14.68 -5.87
CA LEU A 245 -11.38 14.47 -5.27
C LEU A 245 -11.20 15.24 -3.97
N CYS A 246 -11.79 16.43 -3.80
CA CYS A 246 -11.69 17.26 -2.59
C CYS A 246 -10.26 17.26 -2.01
N GLU A 247 -9.27 17.64 -2.83
CA GLU A 247 -7.85 17.63 -2.46
C GLU A 247 -7.55 18.65 -1.36
N LEU A 248 -6.77 18.23 -0.35
CA LEU A 248 -6.40 19.05 0.80
C LEU A 248 -4.90 19.35 0.83
N ASP A 249 -4.53 20.55 1.32
CA ASP A 249 -3.17 20.89 1.73
C ASP A 249 -2.95 20.35 3.15
N ILE A 250 -2.26 19.22 3.28
CA ILE A 250 -1.93 18.60 4.56
C ILE A 250 -0.45 18.74 4.81
N ARG A 251 -0.08 19.32 5.96
CA ARG A 251 1.31 19.52 6.37
C ARG A 251 1.57 18.96 7.75
N ILE A 252 2.77 18.41 7.95
CA ILE A 252 3.21 17.88 9.24
C ILE A 252 4.40 18.69 9.72
N ASN A 253 4.32 19.22 10.95
CA ASN A 253 5.36 20.04 11.59
C ASN A 253 5.88 21.18 10.70
N ASP A 254 4.96 21.91 10.06
CA ASP A 254 5.27 23.01 9.13
C ASP A 254 6.14 22.61 7.92
N GLY A 255 6.17 21.30 7.59
CA GLY A 255 6.87 20.74 6.44
C GLY A 255 6.18 21.03 5.10
N GLU A 256 6.70 20.43 4.03
CA GLU A 256 6.12 20.53 2.70
C GLU A 256 4.72 19.88 2.62
N PRO A 257 3.84 20.35 1.72
CA PRO A 257 2.55 19.74 1.50
C PRO A 257 2.68 18.28 1.10
N LEU A 258 1.91 17.41 1.73
CA LEU A 258 1.88 16.00 1.37
C LEU A 258 1.22 15.79 0.00
N CYS A 259 1.75 14.84 -0.76
CA CYS A 259 1.21 14.39 -2.03
C CYS A 259 1.02 12.87 -2.03
N ARG A 260 0.20 12.37 -2.96
CA ARG A 260 0.10 10.93 -3.21
C ARG A 260 1.44 10.34 -3.66
N PRO A 261 1.70 9.04 -3.45
CA PRO A 261 3.01 8.45 -3.68
C PRO A 261 3.36 8.22 -5.16
N TYR A 262 2.44 8.49 -6.08
CA TYR A 262 2.60 8.20 -7.51
C TYR A 262 3.53 9.21 -8.19
N ARG A 263 4.40 8.70 -9.09
CA ARG A 263 5.28 9.47 -9.98
C ARG A 263 5.43 8.72 -11.30
N ASP A 264 5.81 9.41 -12.36
CA ASP A 264 6.05 8.77 -13.67
C ASP A 264 7.21 7.76 -13.60
N VAL A 265 8.24 8.09 -12.82
CA VAL A 265 9.36 7.20 -12.52
C VAL A 265 9.51 7.08 -11.01
N MET A 266 9.39 5.86 -10.51
CA MET A 266 9.54 5.55 -9.10
C MET A 266 10.79 4.70 -8.87
N SER A 267 11.64 5.11 -7.92
CA SER A 267 12.92 4.46 -7.61
C SER A 267 12.90 3.86 -6.21
N ALA A 268 13.42 2.65 -6.08
CA ALA A 268 13.67 1.99 -4.81
C ALA A 268 15.14 1.56 -4.76
N GLU A 269 15.80 1.72 -3.62
CA GLU A 269 17.20 1.37 -3.45
C GLU A 269 17.46 -0.10 -3.82
N GLY A 270 18.49 -0.35 -4.65
CA GLY A 270 18.86 -1.69 -5.08
C GLY A 270 17.90 -2.36 -6.06
N GLN A 271 16.93 -1.64 -6.62
CA GLN A 271 15.99 -2.17 -7.61
C GLN A 271 15.96 -1.30 -8.88
N PRO A 272 15.58 -1.88 -10.03
CA PRO A 272 15.34 -1.09 -11.25
C PRO A 272 14.24 -0.05 -11.02
N ASN A 273 14.34 1.08 -11.70
CA ASN A 273 13.27 2.07 -11.71
C ASN A 273 11.99 1.49 -12.28
N LEU A 274 10.87 1.78 -11.64
CA LEU A 274 9.55 1.47 -12.15
C LEU A 274 9.04 2.69 -12.91
N THR A 275 8.90 2.56 -14.24
CA THR A 275 8.41 3.63 -15.12
C THR A 275 6.98 3.36 -15.52
N LEU A 276 6.12 4.34 -15.35
CA LEU A 276 4.73 4.30 -15.83
C LEU A 276 4.68 4.80 -17.27
N HIS A 277 4.02 4.03 -18.15
CA HIS A 277 3.98 4.32 -19.58
C HIS A 277 2.63 4.88 -20.03
N ALA A 278 1.55 4.52 -19.36
CA ALA A 278 0.19 4.93 -19.68
C ALA A 278 -0.73 4.72 -18.48
N ILE A 279 -1.89 5.37 -18.52
CA ILE A 279 -3.01 5.05 -17.64
C ILE A 279 -4.20 4.57 -18.47
N GLU A 280 -5.05 3.78 -17.83
CA GLU A 280 -6.37 3.39 -18.32
C GLU A 280 -7.40 3.87 -17.32
N THR A 281 -8.43 4.58 -17.78
CA THR A 281 -9.56 5.01 -16.95
C THR A 281 -10.80 4.19 -17.27
N ILE A 282 -11.53 3.77 -16.25
CA ILE A 282 -12.69 2.88 -16.35
C ILE A 282 -13.86 3.52 -15.61
N GLU A 283 -14.87 3.95 -16.35
CA GLU A 283 -16.14 4.39 -15.77
C GLU A 283 -17.03 3.19 -15.48
N ILE A 284 -17.54 3.10 -14.26
CA ILE A 284 -18.37 1.99 -13.80
C ILE A 284 -19.81 2.46 -13.65
N PRO A 285 -20.75 1.90 -14.44
CA PRO A 285 -22.16 2.25 -14.33
C PRO A 285 -22.77 1.73 -13.02
N GLY A 286 -23.73 2.47 -12.49
CA GLY A 286 -24.50 2.06 -11.31
C GLY A 286 -25.60 1.05 -11.66
N VAL A 287 -25.98 0.23 -10.68
CA VAL A 287 -27.07 -0.77 -10.83
C VAL A 287 -28.38 -0.09 -11.25
N ASP A 288 -28.68 1.08 -10.69
CA ASP A 288 -29.91 1.85 -10.97
C ASP A 288 -29.66 3.03 -11.93
N GLY A 289 -28.57 3.00 -12.69
CA GLY A 289 -28.14 4.08 -13.58
C GLY A 289 -27.14 5.04 -12.95
N GLY A 290 -26.64 5.97 -13.75
CA GLY A 290 -25.57 6.88 -13.36
C GLY A 290 -24.21 6.21 -13.22
N VAL A 291 -23.23 6.92 -12.64
CA VAL A 291 -21.86 6.44 -12.44
C VAL A 291 -21.69 5.98 -11.00
N ALA A 292 -21.39 4.69 -10.81
CA ALA A 292 -21.12 4.10 -9.49
C ALA A 292 -19.70 4.38 -9.01
N GLY A 293 -18.76 4.53 -9.93
CA GLY A 293 -17.37 4.82 -9.63
C GLY A 293 -16.54 5.01 -10.87
N VAL A 294 -15.33 5.51 -10.68
CA VAL A 294 -14.30 5.62 -11.71
C VAL A 294 -13.02 4.99 -11.19
N ALA A 295 -12.45 4.06 -11.97
CA ALA A 295 -11.14 3.52 -11.68
C ALA A 295 -10.09 4.07 -12.64
N TRP A 296 -8.84 4.10 -12.18
CA TRP A 296 -7.69 4.27 -13.04
C TRP A 296 -6.65 3.21 -12.72
N VAL A 297 -5.96 2.74 -13.75
CA VAL A 297 -4.91 1.73 -13.67
C VAL A 297 -3.69 2.26 -14.42
N ALA A 298 -2.53 2.28 -13.76
CA ALA A 298 -1.29 2.62 -14.42
C ALA A 298 -0.62 1.36 -15.01
N HIS A 299 -0.13 1.49 -16.24
CA HIS A 299 0.59 0.44 -16.94
C HIS A 299 2.10 0.69 -16.90
N HIS A 300 2.84 -0.37 -16.62
CA HIS A 300 4.30 -0.43 -16.58
C HIS A 300 4.76 -1.79 -17.13
N ASP A 301 6.04 -2.13 -17.01
CA ASP A 301 6.57 -3.39 -17.60
C ASP A 301 6.15 -4.67 -16.86
N TYR A 302 5.50 -4.56 -15.70
CA TYR A 302 5.05 -5.68 -14.87
C TYR A 302 6.17 -6.70 -14.56
N GLU A 303 7.36 -6.21 -14.26
CA GLU A 303 8.54 -7.06 -14.03
C GLU A 303 8.62 -7.67 -12.63
N GLY A 304 7.63 -7.45 -11.80
CA GLY A 304 7.54 -7.98 -10.44
C GLY A 304 6.53 -7.26 -9.60
N ALA A 305 6.46 -7.63 -8.33
CA ALA A 305 5.65 -6.91 -7.37
C ALA A 305 6.22 -5.49 -7.16
N VAL A 306 5.35 -4.49 -7.12
CA VAL A 306 5.74 -3.11 -6.79
C VAL A 306 6.36 -3.10 -5.39
N PRO A 307 7.57 -2.54 -5.21
CA PRO A 307 8.22 -2.49 -3.92
C PRO A 307 7.38 -1.78 -2.85
N ASN A 308 7.34 -2.33 -1.64
CA ASN A 308 6.54 -1.74 -0.55
C ASN A 308 6.94 -0.30 -0.23
N VAL A 309 8.24 0.01 -0.32
CA VAL A 309 8.79 1.35 -0.04
C VAL A 309 8.25 2.44 -1.00
N LEU A 310 7.72 2.07 -2.16
CA LEU A 310 7.11 3.02 -3.10
C LEU A 310 5.68 3.41 -2.69
N HIS A 311 5.07 2.72 -1.76
CA HIS A 311 3.71 2.97 -1.24
C HIS A 311 2.61 3.07 -2.32
N ALA A 312 2.89 2.64 -3.56
CA ALA A 312 2.00 2.71 -4.73
C ALA A 312 1.33 1.37 -5.11
N LYS A 313 1.69 0.30 -4.42
CA LYS A 313 1.33 -1.09 -4.68
C LYS A 313 -0.17 -1.36 -4.55
N GLY A 314 -0.71 -2.14 -5.47
CA GLY A 314 -2.06 -2.70 -5.45
C GLY A 314 -3.13 -1.75 -6.00
N LEU A 315 -4.26 -2.32 -6.42
CA LEU A 315 -5.47 -1.56 -6.69
C LEU A 315 -6.11 -1.18 -5.35
N ARG A 316 -6.44 0.10 -5.18
CA ARG A 316 -6.95 0.66 -3.92
C ARG A 316 -8.34 1.22 -4.09
N MET A 317 -9.18 1.11 -3.07
CA MET A 317 -10.52 1.71 -3.10
C MET A 317 -10.59 3.00 -2.28
N ARG A 318 -11.27 4.00 -2.81
CA ARG A 318 -11.47 5.30 -2.16
C ARG A 318 -12.94 5.69 -2.11
N VAL A 319 -13.40 6.17 -0.96
CA VAL A 319 -14.72 6.75 -0.76
C VAL A 319 -14.53 8.20 -0.30
N GLY A 320 -15.08 9.17 -1.06
CA GLY A 320 -14.85 10.58 -0.81
C GLY A 320 -13.36 10.93 -0.77
N ASN A 321 -12.59 10.29 -1.64
CA ASN A 321 -11.13 10.40 -1.75
C ASN A 321 -10.31 9.94 -0.53
N ILE A 322 -10.93 9.26 0.42
CA ILE A 322 -10.25 8.59 1.56
C ILE A 322 -10.12 7.10 1.23
N GLN A 323 -8.92 6.54 1.37
CA GLN A 323 -8.70 5.12 1.14
C GLN A 323 -9.41 4.27 2.20
N ILE A 324 -10.06 3.20 1.73
CA ILE A 324 -10.67 2.16 2.55
C ILE A 324 -9.82 0.88 2.41
N GLY A 325 -9.56 0.23 3.52
CA GLY A 325 -8.69 -0.95 3.54
C GLY A 325 -7.24 -0.66 3.17
N GLY A 326 -6.50 -1.72 2.89
CA GLY A 326 -5.11 -1.68 2.44
C GLY A 326 -4.98 -1.93 0.93
N HIS A 327 -3.74 -2.06 0.48
CA HIS A 327 -3.42 -2.38 -0.91
C HIS A 327 -3.87 -3.79 -1.34
N ALA A 328 -4.18 -4.68 -0.40
CA ALA A 328 -4.63 -6.04 -0.66
C ALA A 328 -6.17 -6.16 -0.80
N LEU A 329 -6.94 -5.09 -0.57
CA LEU A 329 -8.41 -5.15 -0.52
C LEU A 329 -9.04 -5.74 -1.78
N LEU A 330 -8.44 -5.55 -2.94
CA LEU A 330 -8.93 -6.04 -4.23
C LEU A 330 -8.14 -7.25 -4.76
N GLU A 331 -7.38 -7.96 -3.92
CA GLU A 331 -6.57 -9.10 -4.39
C GLU A 331 -7.42 -10.27 -4.90
N ASP A 332 -8.62 -10.47 -4.35
CA ASP A 332 -9.56 -11.51 -4.78
C ASP A 332 -10.13 -11.29 -6.20
N LEU A 333 -9.96 -10.09 -6.78
CA LEU A 333 -10.24 -9.85 -8.21
C LEU A 333 -9.32 -10.65 -9.14
N PHE A 334 -8.14 -11.03 -8.66
CA PHE A 334 -7.13 -11.69 -9.45
C PHE A 334 -7.19 -13.19 -9.23
N SER A 335 -7.20 -13.98 -10.31
CA SER A 335 -7.12 -15.44 -10.23
C SER A 335 -5.84 -15.92 -9.51
N GLU A 336 -4.77 -15.13 -9.58
CA GLU A 336 -3.57 -15.24 -8.78
C GLU A 336 -3.44 -13.96 -7.96
N GLN A 337 -3.84 -13.99 -6.69
CA GLN A 337 -3.90 -12.83 -5.77
C GLN A 337 -2.61 -11.99 -5.76
N ARG A 338 -1.44 -12.66 -5.93
CA ARG A 338 -0.14 -11.99 -6.00
C ARG A 338 -0.04 -10.93 -7.09
N PHE A 339 -0.82 -11.01 -8.17
CA PHE A 339 -0.78 -10.03 -9.26
C PHE A 339 -1.41 -8.69 -8.90
N ASN A 340 -2.28 -8.65 -7.87
CA ASN A 340 -2.67 -7.36 -7.31
C ASN A 340 -1.46 -6.57 -6.81
N SER A 341 -0.46 -7.24 -6.25
CA SER A 341 0.77 -6.58 -5.79
C SER A 341 1.68 -6.05 -6.92
N TRP A 342 1.37 -6.35 -8.17
CA TRP A 342 2.05 -5.83 -9.37
C TRP A 342 1.26 -4.70 -10.03
N ALA A 343 0.01 -4.49 -9.61
CA ALA A 343 -0.84 -3.44 -10.11
C ALA A 343 -0.61 -2.12 -9.37
N ILE A 344 -0.92 -1.01 -10.04
CA ILE A 344 -0.96 0.35 -9.48
C ILE A 344 -2.24 0.98 -9.98
N GLY A 345 -3.05 1.53 -9.07
CA GLY A 345 -4.29 2.18 -9.44
C GLY A 345 -5.23 2.42 -8.28
N GLU A 346 -6.31 3.14 -8.55
CA GLU A 346 -7.34 3.43 -7.56
C GLU A 346 -8.74 3.30 -8.17
N LEU A 347 -9.69 2.83 -7.37
CA LEU A 347 -11.12 2.84 -7.66
C LEU A 347 -11.81 3.85 -6.75
N HIS A 348 -12.31 4.94 -7.31
CA HIS A 348 -13.07 5.97 -6.63
C HIS A 348 -14.56 5.63 -6.67
N VAL A 349 -15.15 5.42 -5.50
CA VAL A 349 -16.54 4.99 -5.33
C VAL A 349 -17.44 6.20 -5.17
N PHE A 350 -18.48 6.30 -6.01
CA PHE A 350 -19.49 7.37 -5.97
C PHE A 350 -20.86 6.87 -5.50
N ASP A 351 -21.16 5.58 -5.69
CA ASP A 351 -22.42 5.00 -5.20
C ASP A 351 -22.44 4.95 -3.66
N ARG A 352 -23.28 5.76 -3.05
CA ARG A 352 -23.41 5.88 -1.58
C ARG A 352 -23.90 4.62 -0.88
N ARG A 353 -24.40 3.65 -1.63
CA ARG A 353 -24.84 2.35 -1.11
C ARG A 353 -23.69 1.37 -0.94
N VAL A 354 -22.52 1.68 -1.51
CA VAL A 354 -21.26 0.99 -1.22
C VAL A 354 -20.68 1.56 0.05
N VAL A 355 -20.99 0.90 1.15
CA VAL A 355 -20.75 1.41 2.51
C VAL A 355 -19.52 0.72 3.12
N PRO A 356 -18.51 1.48 3.56
CA PRO A 356 -17.40 0.92 4.33
C PRO A 356 -17.89 0.31 5.65
N ASN A 357 -17.27 -0.79 6.09
CA ASN A 357 -17.54 -1.40 7.39
C ASN A 357 -17.15 -0.47 8.57
N GLY A 358 -17.37 -0.89 9.80
CA GLY A 358 -17.10 -0.09 11.00
C GLY A 358 -15.63 0.29 11.19
N ARG A 359 -14.72 -0.58 10.80
CA ARG A 359 -13.26 -0.37 10.90
C ARG A 359 -12.67 0.37 9.70
N ARG A 360 -13.43 0.45 8.60
CA ARG A 360 -12.97 0.97 7.29
C ARG A 360 -11.78 0.22 6.72
N ASP A 361 -11.67 -1.05 7.04
CA ASP A 361 -10.71 -1.98 6.45
C ASP A 361 -11.32 -2.79 5.31
N ASP A 362 -12.67 -2.75 5.15
CA ASP A 362 -13.44 -3.41 4.11
C ASP A 362 -14.80 -2.72 3.90
N PHE A 363 -15.67 -3.29 3.08
CA PHE A 363 -17.01 -2.83 2.77
C PHE A 363 -18.09 -3.81 3.24
N GLU A 364 -19.30 -3.29 3.46
CA GLU A 364 -20.49 -4.12 3.69
C GLU A 364 -20.91 -4.80 2.37
N LEU A 365 -21.05 -6.14 2.42
CA LEU A 365 -21.41 -6.91 1.22
C LEU A 365 -22.83 -6.59 0.75
N ASN A 366 -22.95 -6.13 -0.49
CA ASN A 366 -24.23 -5.86 -1.14
C ASN A 366 -24.11 -5.90 -2.67
N VAL A 367 -25.22 -5.78 -3.37
CA VAL A 367 -25.30 -5.83 -4.84
C VAL A 367 -24.50 -4.67 -5.50
N HIS A 368 -24.42 -3.52 -4.87
CA HIS A 368 -23.71 -2.35 -5.42
C HIS A 368 -22.19 -2.53 -5.36
N LEU A 369 -21.67 -3.08 -4.26
CA LEU A 369 -20.26 -3.48 -4.18
C LEU A 369 -19.95 -4.56 -5.22
N SER A 370 -20.79 -5.59 -5.32
CA SER A 370 -20.61 -6.66 -6.31
C SER A 370 -20.60 -6.12 -7.75
N ASN A 371 -21.42 -5.11 -8.04
CA ASN A 371 -21.42 -4.42 -9.33
C ASN A 371 -20.07 -3.76 -9.63
N LEU A 372 -19.50 -3.00 -8.69
CA LEU A 372 -18.17 -2.38 -8.83
C LEU A 372 -17.09 -3.43 -9.08
N ILE A 373 -17.05 -4.48 -8.26
CA ILE A 373 -16.09 -5.58 -8.36
C ILE A 373 -16.19 -6.27 -9.73
N ASN A 374 -17.40 -6.57 -10.20
CA ASN A 374 -17.60 -7.24 -11.48
C ASN A 374 -17.12 -6.40 -12.68
N HIS A 375 -17.28 -5.08 -12.63
CA HIS A 375 -16.79 -4.19 -13.68
C HIS A 375 -15.26 -4.03 -13.66
N MET A 376 -14.59 -4.27 -12.54
CA MET A 376 -13.13 -4.29 -12.45
C MET A 376 -12.51 -5.62 -12.93
N ALA A 377 -13.29 -6.69 -13.04
CA ALA A 377 -12.78 -8.00 -13.42
C ALA A 377 -12.11 -8.07 -14.82
N PRO A 378 -12.53 -7.35 -15.87
CA PRO A 378 -11.80 -7.30 -17.13
C PRO A 378 -10.39 -6.71 -16.98
N ALA A 379 -10.26 -5.59 -16.28
CA ALA A 379 -8.97 -4.94 -16.03
C ALA A 379 -8.02 -5.86 -15.24
N SER A 380 -8.52 -6.51 -14.19
CA SER A 380 -7.69 -7.46 -13.41
C SER A 380 -7.21 -8.64 -14.26
N ARG A 381 -8.02 -9.14 -15.21
CA ARG A 381 -7.62 -10.19 -16.14
C ARG A 381 -6.55 -9.73 -17.13
N ASP A 382 -6.66 -8.50 -17.64
CA ASP A 382 -5.63 -7.95 -18.54
C ASP A 382 -4.30 -7.75 -17.79
N ILE A 383 -4.33 -7.16 -16.61
CA ILE A 383 -3.15 -7.05 -15.72
C ILE A 383 -2.53 -8.43 -15.47
N ALA A 384 -3.35 -9.42 -15.09
CA ALA A 384 -2.86 -10.78 -14.84
C ALA A 384 -2.21 -11.41 -16.07
N LYS A 385 -2.76 -11.17 -17.27
CA LYS A 385 -2.17 -11.62 -18.55
C LYS A 385 -0.80 -10.96 -18.78
N ARG A 386 -0.69 -9.65 -18.59
CA ARG A 386 0.57 -8.89 -18.71
C ARG A 386 1.63 -9.40 -17.71
N CYS A 387 1.23 -9.62 -16.45
CA CYS A 387 2.10 -10.18 -15.41
C CYS A 387 2.63 -11.58 -15.78
N ARG A 388 1.76 -12.46 -16.30
CA ARG A 388 2.18 -13.81 -16.74
C ARG A 388 3.15 -13.74 -17.91
N THR A 389 2.84 -12.95 -18.92
CA THR A 389 3.70 -12.76 -20.10
C THR A 389 5.07 -12.25 -19.68
N SER A 390 5.14 -11.23 -18.83
CA SER A 390 6.41 -10.72 -18.28
C SER A 390 7.15 -11.76 -17.45
N SER A 391 6.46 -12.56 -16.63
CA SER A 391 7.06 -13.63 -15.83
C SER A 391 7.67 -14.72 -16.70
N VAL A 392 6.97 -15.12 -17.78
CA VAL A 392 7.45 -16.12 -18.74
C VAL A 392 8.67 -15.58 -19.49
N ARG A 393 8.59 -14.35 -19.98
CA ARG A 393 9.71 -13.66 -20.65
C ARG A 393 10.98 -13.66 -19.79
N ARG A 394 10.87 -13.25 -18.52
CA ARG A 394 12.01 -13.22 -17.58
C ARG A 394 12.56 -14.60 -17.25
N LYS A 395 11.71 -15.63 -17.19
CA LYS A 395 12.16 -17.01 -17.02
C LYS A 395 13.04 -17.42 -18.20
N TRP A 396 12.56 -17.23 -19.43
CA TRP A 396 13.31 -17.60 -20.63
C TRP A 396 14.61 -16.81 -20.77
N LEU A 397 14.63 -15.52 -20.42
CA LEU A 397 15.86 -14.73 -20.41
C LEU A 397 16.89 -15.28 -19.42
N ARG A 398 16.47 -15.61 -18.20
CA ARG A 398 17.39 -16.22 -17.22
C ARG A 398 17.94 -17.57 -17.70
N ASP A 399 17.08 -18.40 -18.29
CA ASP A 399 17.49 -19.68 -18.84
C ASP A 399 18.49 -19.48 -20.00
N PHE A 400 18.25 -18.49 -20.84
CA PHE A 400 19.16 -18.11 -21.94
C PHE A 400 20.55 -17.66 -21.42
N GLU A 401 20.58 -16.74 -20.46
CA GLU A 401 21.83 -16.23 -19.86
C GLU A 401 22.59 -17.34 -19.12
N MET A 402 21.89 -18.22 -18.42
CA MET A 402 22.48 -19.38 -17.78
C MET A 402 23.16 -20.30 -18.81
N HIS A 403 22.50 -20.63 -19.92
CA HIS A 403 23.09 -21.42 -21.00
C HIS A 403 24.22 -20.69 -21.67
N GLY A 404 24.13 -19.38 -21.88
CA GLY A 404 25.21 -18.53 -22.41
C GLY A 404 26.47 -18.59 -21.54
N SER A 405 26.29 -18.47 -20.22
CA SER A 405 27.40 -18.56 -19.26
C SER A 405 28.08 -19.95 -19.29
N VAL A 406 27.29 -21.03 -19.36
CA VAL A 406 27.82 -22.41 -19.47
C VAL A 406 28.59 -22.61 -20.78
N ALA A 407 28.07 -22.08 -21.90
CA ALA A 407 28.74 -22.16 -23.18
C ALA A 407 30.09 -21.39 -23.17
N ALA A 408 30.09 -20.18 -22.62
CA ALA A 408 31.28 -19.33 -22.51
C ALA A 408 32.37 -20.01 -21.65
N GLU A 409 31.99 -20.56 -20.48
CA GLU A 409 32.94 -21.32 -19.63
C GLU A 409 33.58 -22.50 -20.38
N LYS A 410 32.80 -23.27 -21.13
CA LYS A 410 33.29 -24.41 -21.90
C LYS A 410 34.18 -23.98 -23.06
N LEU A 411 33.81 -22.90 -23.77
CA LEU A 411 34.67 -22.35 -24.83
C LEU A 411 35.99 -21.83 -24.28
N GLU A 412 36.02 -21.26 -23.09
CA GLU A 412 37.25 -20.81 -22.44
C GLU A 412 38.15 -21.97 -22.06
N ILE A 413 37.59 -23.12 -21.64
CA ILE A 413 38.35 -24.36 -21.42
C ILE A 413 38.90 -24.90 -22.73
N LEU A 414 38.11 -24.92 -23.81
CA LEU A 414 38.58 -25.38 -25.14
C LEU A 414 39.67 -24.48 -25.71
N SER A 415 39.58 -23.16 -25.51
CA SER A 415 40.57 -22.18 -26.00
C SER A 415 41.95 -22.36 -25.35
N GLN A 416 42.03 -23.04 -24.21
CA GLN A 416 43.28 -23.39 -23.55
C GLN A 416 44.13 -24.36 -24.36
N GLY A 417 43.52 -25.15 -25.28
CA GLY A 417 44.19 -26.02 -26.22
C GLY A 417 44.99 -27.18 -25.59
N SER A 418 44.64 -27.57 -24.36
CA SER A 418 45.42 -28.54 -23.55
C SER A 418 44.66 -29.83 -23.24
N LEU A 419 43.47 -30.04 -23.82
CA LEU A 419 42.66 -31.22 -23.55
C LEU A 419 42.92 -32.35 -24.55
N PRO A 420 42.85 -33.65 -24.12
CA PRO A 420 42.88 -34.80 -25.01
C PRO A 420 41.76 -34.74 -26.05
N GLY A 421 42.00 -35.20 -27.27
CA GLY A 421 41.06 -35.13 -28.41
C GLY A 421 39.65 -35.62 -28.06
N ARG A 422 39.53 -36.75 -27.34
CA ARG A 422 38.26 -37.32 -26.91
C ARG A 422 37.46 -36.41 -25.99
N GLN A 423 38.14 -35.74 -25.06
CA GLN A 423 37.50 -34.78 -24.13
C GLN A 423 37.14 -33.47 -24.84
N LYS A 424 38.04 -33.01 -25.75
CA LYS A 424 37.77 -31.86 -26.63
C LYS A 424 36.47 -32.06 -27.41
N ASP A 425 36.34 -33.23 -28.08
CA ASP A 425 35.14 -33.57 -28.86
C ASP A 425 33.87 -33.63 -28.00
N GLY A 426 33.97 -34.18 -26.79
CA GLY A 426 32.88 -34.22 -25.82
C GLY A 426 32.40 -32.82 -25.44
N ILE A 427 33.32 -31.92 -25.10
CA ILE A 427 32.97 -30.53 -24.73
C ILE A 427 32.43 -29.76 -25.94
N LEU A 428 32.98 -29.95 -27.14
CA LEU A 428 32.45 -29.36 -28.38
C LEU A 428 30.99 -29.79 -28.63
N ALA A 429 30.68 -31.08 -28.43
CA ALA A 429 29.32 -31.59 -28.56
C ALA A 429 28.36 -30.95 -27.52
N GLU A 430 28.81 -30.82 -26.27
CA GLU A 430 28.04 -30.16 -25.21
C GLU A 430 27.79 -28.69 -25.50
N VAL A 431 28.77 -27.96 -26.04
CA VAL A 431 28.57 -26.54 -26.43
C VAL A 431 27.56 -26.43 -27.58
N ARG A 432 27.66 -27.31 -28.61
CA ARG A 432 26.68 -27.36 -29.70
C ARG A 432 25.26 -27.59 -29.16
N GLN A 433 25.09 -28.54 -28.27
CA GLN A 433 23.78 -28.79 -27.63
C GLN A 433 23.30 -27.60 -26.82
N THR A 434 24.20 -26.90 -26.14
CA THR A 434 23.85 -25.68 -25.37
C THR A 434 23.42 -24.56 -26.32
N VAL A 435 24.09 -24.34 -27.44
CA VAL A 435 23.71 -23.38 -28.49
C VAL A 435 22.32 -23.70 -29.06
N GLU A 436 22.04 -24.97 -29.37
CA GLU A 436 20.73 -25.41 -29.84
C GLU A 436 19.61 -25.13 -28.82
N ARG A 437 19.91 -25.23 -27.52
CA ARG A 437 18.97 -24.85 -26.46
C ARG A 437 18.74 -23.34 -26.45
N MET A 438 19.79 -22.53 -26.55
CA MET A 438 19.70 -21.07 -26.64
C MET A 438 18.87 -20.63 -27.86
N GLU A 439 19.02 -21.27 -29.00
CA GLU A 439 18.22 -21.01 -30.21
C GLU A 439 16.76 -21.33 -30.02
N ARG A 440 16.45 -22.46 -29.38
CA ARG A 440 15.08 -22.80 -29.05
C ARG A 440 14.45 -21.76 -28.09
N ILE A 441 15.21 -21.26 -27.13
CA ILE A 441 14.77 -20.19 -26.24
C ILE A 441 14.57 -18.89 -27.00
N ALA A 442 15.51 -18.49 -27.87
CA ALA A 442 15.38 -17.29 -28.68
C ALA A 442 14.18 -17.32 -29.65
N GLY A 443 13.72 -18.53 -30.03
CA GLY A 443 12.58 -18.73 -30.91
C GLY A 443 11.21 -18.70 -30.21
N VAL A 444 11.13 -18.49 -28.87
CA VAL A 444 9.82 -18.40 -28.20
C VAL A 444 9.15 -17.06 -28.48
N PRO A 445 7.81 -17.05 -28.68
CA PRO A 445 7.08 -15.83 -29.06
C PRO A 445 7.28 -14.65 -28.10
N GLU A 446 7.42 -14.92 -26.81
CA GLU A 446 7.59 -13.91 -25.77
C GLU A 446 8.92 -13.14 -25.87
N LEU A 447 9.91 -13.69 -26.62
CA LEU A 447 11.23 -13.11 -26.83
C LEU A 447 11.46 -12.57 -28.24
N GLU A 448 10.47 -12.63 -29.15
CA GLU A 448 10.61 -12.28 -30.56
C GLU A 448 11.26 -10.90 -30.79
N ARG A 449 10.84 -9.89 -30.00
CA ARG A 449 11.39 -8.52 -30.08
C ARG A 449 12.86 -8.42 -29.66
N LEU A 450 13.30 -9.26 -28.74
CA LEU A 450 14.66 -9.28 -28.22
C LEU A 450 15.55 -10.21 -29.04
N ALA A 451 14.97 -11.22 -29.69
CA ALA A 451 15.70 -12.26 -30.42
C ALA A 451 16.60 -11.63 -31.49
N ALA A 452 16.10 -10.74 -32.32
CA ALA A 452 16.85 -10.11 -33.40
C ALA A 452 17.99 -9.21 -32.91
N ASN A 453 17.74 -8.39 -31.91
CA ASN A 453 18.64 -7.33 -31.49
C ASN A 453 19.67 -7.74 -30.44
N GLU A 454 19.34 -8.73 -29.59
CA GLU A 454 20.16 -9.07 -28.42
C GLU A 454 20.56 -10.56 -28.38
N LEU A 455 19.61 -11.48 -28.62
CA LEU A 455 19.86 -12.91 -28.39
C LEU A 455 20.61 -13.56 -29.55
N ASN A 456 20.19 -13.32 -30.79
CA ASN A 456 20.82 -13.88 -31.98
C ASN A 456 22.28 -13.42 -32.16
N PRO A 457 22.66 -12.14 -31.91
CA PRO A 457 24.06 -11.73 -31.90
C PRO A 457 24.90 -12.49 -30.88
N LYS A 458 24.40 -12.76 -29.66
CA LYS A 458 25.10 -13.55 -28.64
C LYS A 458 25.30 -15.01 -29.11
N ILE A 459 24.26 -15.62 -29.69
CA ILE A 459 24.35 -16.98 -30.27
C ILE A 459 25.39 -17.03 -31.40
N SER A 460 25.37 -16.04 -32.30
CA SER A 460 26.30 -15.97 -33.43
C SER A 460 27.74 -15.82 -32.97
N ALA A 461 28.00 -15.03 -31.93
CA ALA A 461 29.33 -14.90 -31.34
C ALA A 461 29.86 -16.23 -30.78
N ILE A 462 29.03 -16.96 -30.05
CA ILE A 462 29.39 -18.29 -29.52
C ILE A 462 29.64 -19.28 -30.65
N ARG A 463 28.82 -19.26 -31.72
CA ARG A 463 29.04 -20.11 -32.91
C ARG A 463 30.36 -19.82 -33.62
N SER A 464 30.67 -18.53 -33.81
CA SER A 464 31.93 -18.14 -34.44
C SER A 464 33.14 -18.63 -33.65
N GLN A 465 33.13 -18.50 -32.33
CA GLN A 465 34.17 -19.02 -31.45
C GLN A 465 34.26 -20.56 -31.52
N LEU A 466 33.11 -21.24 -31.52
CA LEU A 466 33.06 -22.69 -31.65
C LEU A 466 33.64 -23.19 -32.97
N SER A 467 33.31 -22.52 -34.09
CA SER A 467 33.85 -22.86 -35.41
C SER A 467 35.35 -22.68 -35.44
N GLY A 468 35.88 -21.55 -34.97
CA GLY A 468 37.31 -21.30 -34.88
C GLY A 468 38.07 -22.34 -34.07
N LEU A 469 37.52 -22.79 -32.94
CA LEU A 469 38.13 -23.83 -32.09
C LEU A 469 38.00 -25.26 -32.67
N SER A 470 36.98 -25.48 -33.51
CA SER A 470 36.79 -26.75 -34.22
C SER A 470 37.74 -26.89 -35.41
N GLU A 471 38.06 -25.77 -36.09
CA GLU A 471 38.98 -25.74 -37.25
C GLU A 471 40.46 -25.65 -36.84
N ALA A 472 40.72 -25.09 -35.63
CA ALA A 472 42.09 -25.07 -35.10
C ALA A 472 42.54 -26.50 -34.75
N GLY A 473 43.33 -27.07 -35.64
CA GLY A 473 44.00 -28.38 -35.41
C GLY A 473 44.99 -28.30 -34.23
N ASP A 474 45.74 -29.38 -34.02
CA ASP A 474 46.73 -29.53 -32.93
C ASP A 474 47.89 -28.52 -32.99
N GLU A 475 48.03 -27.77 -34.08
CA GLU A 475 49.15 -26.82 -34.29
C GLU A 475 49.17 -25.65 -33.29
N GLY A 476 48.03 -25.37 -32.65
CA GLY A 476 47.88 -24.28 -31.65
C GLY A 476 48.04 -24.76 -30.19
N SER A 477 48.33 -26.03 -29.94
CA SER A 477 48.44 -26.53 -28.56
C SER A 477 49.61 -25.87 -27.82
N PRO A 478 49.44 -25.36 -26.60
CA PRO A 478 50.56 -24.83 -25.79
C PRO A 478 51.61 -25.87 -25.47
N LEU A 479 51.30 -27.15 -25.71
CA LEU A 479 52.19 -28.30 -25.52
C LEU A 479 52.85 -28.78 -26.82
N ALA A 480 52.64 -28.09 -27.95
CA ALA A 480 53.17 -28.51 -29.26
C ALA A 480 54.70 -28.62 -29.30
N HIS A 481 55.39 -27.92 -28.41
CA HIS A 481 56.87 -27.97 -28.29
C HIS A 481 57.41 -29.24 -27.61
N LEU A 482 56.55 -30.06 -26.98
CA LEU A 482 56.90 -31.26 -26.28
C LEU A 482 56.94 -32.47 -27.24
N ALA A 483 57.87 -33.46 -26.97
CA ALA A 483 57.87 -34.75 -27.66
C ALA A 483 56.52 -35.48 -27.45
N PRO A 484 55.99 -36.21 -28.47
CA PRO A 484 54.66 -36.82 -28.42
C PRO A 484 54.33 -37.60 -27.16
N PRO A 485 55.17 -38.51 -26.62
CA PRO A 485 54.82 -39.27 -25.41
C PRO A 485 54.65 -38.38 -24.16
N ARG A 486 55.41 -37.28 -24.09
CA ARG A 486 55.37 -36.36 -22.98
C ARG A 486 54.14 -35.45 -23.10
N ARG A 487 53.78 -35.07 -24.32
CA ARG A 487 52.56 -34.29 -24.59
C ARG A 487 51.31 -35.08 -24.20
N GLU A 488 51.19 -36.33 -24.63
CA GLU A 488 50.04 -37.19 -24.27
C GLU A 488 49.91 -37.36 -22.77
N MET A 489 50.98 -37.52 -22.02
CA MET A 489 50.96 -37.63 -20.58
C MET A 489 50.43 -36.36 -19.91
N PHE A 490 50.83 -35.17 -20.38
CA PHE A 490 50.26 -33.89 -19.84
C PHE A 490 48.80 -33.71 -20.21
N GLU A 491 48.39 -34.07 -21.43
CA GLU A 491 47.01 -34.01 -21.88
C GLU A 491 46.11 -34.93 -21.04
N GLU A 492 46.53 -36.16 -20.77
CA GLU A 492 45.82 -37.09 -19.87
C GLU A 492 45.74 -36.51 -18.44
N MET A 493 46.84 -35.99 -17.92
CA MET A 493 46.86 -35.38 -16.59
C MET A 493 45.92 -34.18 -16.50
N PHE A 494 45.88 -33.33 -17.52
CA PHE A 494 44.92 -32.19 -17.54
C PHE A 494 43.48 -32.67 -17.62
N GLY A 495 43.21 -33.73 -18.39
CA GLY A 495 41.91 -34.39 -18.40
C GLY A 495 41.47 -34.83 -17.01
N LEU A 496 42.36 -35.55 -16.29
CA LEU A 496 42.07 -35.97 -14.91
C LEU A 496 41.86 -34.78 -13.94
N ILE A 497 42.61 -33.68 -14.11
CA ILE A 497 42.42 -32.47 -13.29
C ILE A 497 41.02 -31.91 -13.50
N TYR A 498 40.52 -31.84 -14.74
CA TYR A 498 39.15 -31.36 -15.01
C TYR A 498 38.07 -32.34 -14.53
N GLU A 499 38.30 -33.65 -14.61
CA GLU A 499 37.34 -34.65 -14.13
C GLU A 499 37.26 -34.72 -12.60
N CYS A 500 38.40 -34.62 -11.92
CA CYS A 500 38.47 -34.78 -10.46
C CYS A 500 38.26 -33.47 -9.69
N SER A 501 38.29 -32.33 -10.36
CA SER A 501 38.12 -31.02 -9.68
C SER A 501 36.66 -30.68 -9.40
N GLY A 502 36.35 -30.30 -8.18
CA GLY A 502 35.03 -29.80 -7.81
C GLY A 502 34.69 -28.41 -8.38
N SER A 503 35.65 -27.69 -8.97
CA SER A 503 35.48 -26.39 -9.61
C SER A 503 36.26 -26.33 -10.91
N ARG A 504 35.57 -26.12 -12.03
CA ARG A 504 36.18 -25.98 -13.36
C ARG A 504 37.12 -24.78 -13.47
N ILE A 505 36.76 -23.67 -12.80
CA ILE A 505 37.60 -22.45 -12.74
C ILE A 505 38.92 -22.75 -12.02
N ALA A 506 38.88 -23.48 -10.91
CA ALA A 506 40.08 -23.89 -10.17
C ALA A 506 40.93 -24.85 -10.99
N ALA A 507 40.31 -25.83 -11.68
CA ALA A 507 40.99 -26.74 -12.59
C ALA A 507 41.73 -25.99 -13.72
N LYS A 508 41.02 -25.05 -14.40
CA LYS A 508 41.58 -24.19 -15.44
C LYS A 508 42.80 -23.42 -14.94
N SER A 509 42.65 -22.72 -13.80
CA SER A 509 43.76 -21.96 -13.20
C SER A 509 44.97 -22.82 -12.84
N LEU A 510 44.74 -24.07 -12.40
CA LEU A 510 45.81 -25.02 -12.11
C LEU A 510 46.50 -25.46 -13.40
N VAL A 511 45.76 -25.83 -14.44
CA VAL A 511 46.28 -26.21 -15.75
C VAL A 511 47.08 -25.07 -16.37
N ASP A 512 46.59 -23.83 -16.36
CA ASP A 512 47.29 -22.62 -16.84
C ASP A 512 48.66 -22.44 -16.15
N ARG A 513 48.70 -22.63 -14.82
CA ARG A 513 49.96 -22.54 -14.06
C ARG A 513 50.94 -23.67 -14.40
N ILE A 514 50.43 -24.87 -14.68
CA ILE A 514 51.27 -26.00 -15.11
C ILE A 514 51.83 -25.73 -16.51
N ILE A 515 50.99 -25.27 -17.46
CA ILE A 515 51.43 -24.91 -18.82
C ILE A 515 52.52 -23.85 -18.76
N GLN A 516 52.38 -22.80 -17.95
CA GLN A 516 53.41 -21.77 -17.78
C GLN A 516 54.74 -22.29 -17.24
N LYS A 517 54.72 -23.37 -16.45
CA LYS A 517 55.97 -24.01 -15.91
C LYS A 517 56.60 -25.03 -16.85
N VAL A 518 55.84 -25.52 -17.79
CA VAL A 518 56.30 -26.55 -18.76
C VAL A 518 56.81 -25.90 -20.04
N ARG A 519 56.42 -24.64 -20.34
CA ARG A 519 57.03 -23.78 -21.35
C ARG A 519 58.48 -23.45 -20.96
#